data_7acd0a5b85533a157887482e8a6c35a9
#
_entry.id   7acd0a5b85533a157887482e8a6c35a9
#
_cell.length_a   1.000
_cell.length_b   1.000
_cell.length_c   1.000
_cell.angle_alpha   90.00
_cell.angle_beta   90.00
_cell.angle_gamma   90.00
#
_symmetry.space_group_name_H-M   'P 1'
#
loop_
_entity.id
_entity.type
_entity.pdbx_description
1 polymer ?
#
loop_
_entity_poly.entity_id
_entity_poly.type
_entity_poly.pdbx_seq_one_letter_code
_entity_poly.pdbx_strand_id
1 'polypeptide(L)'
;EMQRSLVGSEMCIRDSVYAEENGKSEEEIIRALMLSHLTVIYIKQSLGRLSALCGCVVAATGSSCGITWLMGGTYEQVAYAVQNMIANLTGMICDGAKPSCALKVTTGVSTAVLSAIMAMENRCVTSVEGIIDEDVDQSIRNLTKIGSKGMNETDKLVLEIMTSK
;
A
#
# COMPACT_ATOMS: atom_id res chain seq x y z
N GLU A 1 10.75 14.09 -6.13
CA GLU A 1 11.26 13.18 -7.19
C GLU A 1 11.78 11.85 -6.60
N MET A 2 12.59 11.91 -5.54
CA MET A 2 13.15 10.73 -4.86
C MET A 2 12.08 9.78 -4.28
N GLN A 3 10.98 10.28 -3.71
CA GLN A 3 9.86 9.43 -3.26
C GLN A 3 9.14 8.70 -4.39
N ARG A 4 9.08 9.27 -5.60
CA ARG A 4 8.44 8.65 -6.76
C ARG A 4 9.24 7.44 -7.27
N SER A 5 10.57 7.53 -7.29
CA SER A 5 11.41 6.45 -7.78
C SER A 5 11.47 5.27 -6.79
N LEU A 6 11.51 5.56 -5.47
CA LEU A 6 11.49 4.53 -4.44
C LEU A 6 10.20 3.71 -4.46
N VAL A 7 9.05 4.37 -4.53
CA VAL A 7 7.73 3.68 -4.56
C VAL A 7 7.60 2.78 -5.79
N GLY A 8 8.07 3.22 -6.97
CA GLY A 8 8.01 2.39 -8.18
C GLY A 8 8.92 1.17 -8.12
N SER A 9 10.17 1.33 -7.69
CA SER A 9 11.13 0.21 -7.59
C SER A 9 10.74 -0.79 -6.51
N GLU A 10 10.23 -0.35 -5.39
CA GLU A 10 9.79 -1.22 -4.30
C GLU A 10 8.64 -2.15 -4.71
N MET A 11 7.66 -1.66 -5.47
CA MET A 11 6.55 -2.48 -5.97
C MET A 11 7.04 -3.52 -6.98
N CYS A 12 7.80 -3.08 -8.00
CA CYS A 12 8.29 -3.97 -9.05
C CYS A 12 9.09 -5.15 -8.47
N ILE A 13 9.95 -4.90 -7.48
CA ILE A 13 10.75 -5.96 -6.85
C ILE A 13 9.84 -6.98 -6.15
N ARG A 14 8.84 -6.53 -5.39
CA ARG A 14 7.96 -7.42 -4.61
C ARG A 14 7.14 -8.35 -5.51
N ASP A 15 6.46 -7.75 -6.48
CA ASP A 15 5.54 -8.45 -7.35
C ASP A 15 6.31 -9.39 -8.30
N SER A 16 7.47 -8.95 -8.81
CA SER A 16 8.34 -9.76 -9.68
C SER A 16 8.94 -10.95 -8.94
N VAL A 17 9.50 -10.74 -7.74
CA VAL A 17 10.08 -11.83 -6.95
C VAL A 17 9.01 -12.87 -6.61
N TYR A 18 7.82 -12.43 -6.17
CA TYR A 18 6.72 -13.35 -5.89
C TYR A 18 6.33 -14.15 -7.14
N ALA A 19 6.21 -13.49 -8.28
CA ALA A 19 5.82 -14.13 -9.53
C ALA A 19 6.90 -15.13 -10.03
N GLU A 20 8.16 -14.74 -9.99
CA GLU A 20 9.29 -15.59 -10.39
C GLU A 20 9.37 -16.85 -9.52
N GLU A 21 9.30 -16.70 -8.19
CA GLU A 21 9.33 -17.83 -7.24
C GLU A 21 8.13 -18.80 -7.42
N ASN A 22 7.02 -18.31 -7.97
CA ASN A 22 5.83 -19.10 -8.25
C ASN A 22 5.69 -19.51 -9.73
N GLY A 23 6.75 -19.37 -10.54
CA GLY A 23 6.81 -19.82 -11.92
C GLY A 23 5.79 -19.16 -12.86
N LYS A 24 5.45 -17.88 -12.61
CA LYS A 24 4.51 -17.12 -13.42
C LYS A 24 5.12 -16.69 -14.75
N SER A 25 4.30 -16.61 -15.78
CA SER A 25 4.71 -16.14 -17.10
C SER A 25 4.99 -14.62 -17.09
N GLU A 26 5.79 -14.16 -18.06
CA GLU A 26 6.08 -12.74 -18.23
C GLU A 26 4.80 -11.89 -18.40
N GLU A 27 3.79 -12.41 -19.12
CA GLU A 27 2.51 -11.74 -19.28
C GLU A 27 1.77 -11.59 -17.94
N GLU A 28 1.75 -12.61 -17.10
CA GLU A 28 1.16 -12.54 -15.75
C GLU A 28 1.91 -11.52 -14.89
N ILE A 29 3.22 -11.50 -14.93
CA ILE A 29 4.04 -10.50 -14.21
C ILE A 29 3.67 -9.09 -14.64
N ILE A 30 3.63 -8.82 -15.94
CA ILE A 30 3.27 -7.50 -16.48
C ILE A 30 1.86 -7.08 -16.02
N ARG A 31 0.90 -7.97 -16.09
CA ARG A 31 -0.49 -7.68 -15.67
C ARG A 31 -0.57 -7.38 -14.17
N ALA A 32 0.13 -8.14 -13.33
CA ALA A 32 0.20 -7.90 -11.90
C ALA A 32 0.83 -6.54 -11.58
N LEU A 33 1.94 -6.21 -12.22
CA LEU A 33 2.60 -4.91 -12.09
C LEU A 33 1.70 -3.77 -12.53
N MET A 34 0.97 -3.92 -13.65
CA MET A 34 0.00 -2.91 -14.09
C MET A 34 -1.09 -2.69 -13.05
N LEU A 35 -1.67 -3.75 -12.48
CA LEU A 35 -2.68 -3.64 -11.42
C LEU A 35 -2.12 -2.93 -10.19
N SER A 36 -0.93 -3.33 -9.73
CA SER A 36 -0.25 -2.70 -8.61
C SER A 36 -0.03 -1.19 -8.84
N HIS A 37 0.50 -0.82 -10.00
CA HIS A 37 0.76 0.58 -10.35
C HIS A 37 -0.53 1.40 -10.47
N LEU A 38 -1.56 0.87 -11.13
CA LEU A 38 -2.86 1.55 -11.27
C LEU A 38 -3.51 1.79 -9.90
N THR A 39 -3.45 0.81 -8.99
CA THR A 39 -3.94 0.97 -7.62
C THR A 39 -3.19 2.08 -6.88
N VAL A 40 -1.87 2.13 -6.99
CA VAL A 40 -1.06 3.20 -6.38
C VAL A 40 -1.41 4.57 -6.96
N ILE A 41 -1.56 4.68 -8.28
CA ILE A 41 -1.94 5.92 -8.96
C ILE A 41 -3.33 6.37 -8.45
N TYR A 42 -4.29 5.46 -8.38
CA TYR A 42 -5.64 5.73 -7.91
C TYR A 42 -5.63 6.29 -6.48
N ILE A 43 -4.94 5.64 -5.55
CA ILE A 43 -4.81 6.13 -4.16
C ILE A 43 -4.10 7.50 -4.14
N LYS A 44 -3.02 7.67 -4.91
CA LYS A 44 -2.24 8.91 -4.95
C LYS A 44 -2.99 10.11 -5.53
N GLN A 45 -3.94 9.90 -6.41
CA GLN A 45 -4.79 10.99 -6.93
C GLN A 45 -5.53 11.72 -5.81
N SER A 46 -6.00 11.00 -4.79
CA SER A 46 -6.74 11.56 -3.65
C SER A 46 -5.84 11.95 -2.48
N LEU A 47 -4.71 11.25 -2.29
CA LEU A 47 -3.77 11.52 -1.20
C LEU A 47 -2.90 12.76 -1.46
N GLY A 48 -2.61 13.05 -2.73
CA GLY A 48 -1.70 14.12 -3.13
C GLY A 48 -0.23 13.68 -3.20
N ARG A 49 0.65 14.67 -3.50
CA ARG A 49 2.09 14.41 -3.74
C ARG A 49 2.88 14.17 -2.47
N LEU A 50 2.58 14.94 -1.43
CA LEU A 50 3.24 14.91 -0.13
C LEU A 50 2.19 14.68 0.95
N SER A 51 2.53 13.81 1.88
CA SER A 51 1.70 13.48 3.04
C SER A 51 2.59 12.85 4.11
N ALA A 52 2.26 13.06 5.38
CA ALA A 52 2.90 12.33 6.47
C ALA A 52 2.57 10.82 6.45
N LEU A 53 1.57 10.38 5.71
CA LEU A 53 1.36 8.96 5.44
C LEU A 53 2.52 8.41 4.61
N CYS A 54 3.14 7.35 5.09
CA CYS A 54 4.30 6.77 4.43
C CYS A 54 3.96 6.26 3.01
N GLY A 55 4.78 6.61 2.02
CA GLY A 55 4.63 6.10 0.65
C GLY A 55 4.67 4.58 0.55
N CYS A 56 5.36 3.92 1.50
CA CYS A 56 5.41 2.47 1.61
C CYS A 56 4.01 1.85 1.81
N VAL A 57 3.11 2.53 2.54
CA VAL A 57 1.72 2.06 2.74
C VAL A 57 1.01 1.92 1.39
N VAL A 58 1.07 2.98 0.57
CA VAL A 58 0.42 3.00 -0.74
C VAL A 58 1.05 1.99 -1.70
N ALA A 59 2.38 1.90 -1.71
CA ALA A 59 3.11 0.93 -2.52
C ALA A 59 2.78 -0.51 -2.13
N ALA A 60 2.77 -0.81 -0.83
CA ALA A 60 2.45 -2.14 -0.34
C ALA A 60 0.98 -2.52 -0.61
N THR A 61 0.05 -1.56 -0.56
CA THR A 61 -1.35 -1.79 -0.97
C THR A 61 -1.44 -2.16 -2.45
N GLY A 62 -0.72 -1.46 -3.33
CA GLY A 62 -0.63 -1.86 -4.73
C GLY A 62 -0.09 -3.28 -4.91
N SER A 63 1.03 -3.61 -4.23
CA SER A 63 1.61 -4.95 -4.28
C SER A 63 0.66 -6.04 -3.78
N SER A 64 -0.14 -5.77 -2.74
CA SER A 64 -1.13 -6.75 -2.27
C SER A 64 -2.15 -7.09 -3.35
N CYS A 65 -2.56 -6.11 -4.16
CA CYS A 65 -3.45 -6.33 -5.30
C CYS A 65 -2.80 -7.22 -6.37
N GLY A 66 -1.55 -6.91 -6.75
CA GLY A 66 -0.81 -7.71 -7.74
C GLY A 66 -0.58 -9.14 -7.27
N ILE A 67 -0.20 -9.33 -6.00
CA ILE A 67 0.01 -10.66 -5.42
C ILE A 67 -1.32 -11.44 -5.36
N THR A 68 -2.41 -10.82 -4.91
CA THR A 68 -3.73 -11.46 -4.88
C THR A 68 -4.15 -11.91 -6.28
N TRP A 69 -3.93 -11.08 -7.29
CA TRP A 69 -4.23 -11.43 -8.67
C TRP A 69 -3.34 -12.60 -9.16
N LEU A 70 -2.04 -12.61 -8.86
CA LEU A 70 -1.12 -13.72 -9.20
C LEU A 70 -1.51 -15.04 -8.53
N MET A 71 -2.14 -14.99 -7.35
CA MET A 71 -2.72 -16.15 -6.68
C MET A 71 -4.02 -16.65 -7.36
N GLY A 72 -4.54 -15.95 -8.37
CA GLY A 72 -5.80 -16.26 -9.05
C GLY A 72 -7.01 -15.65 -8.38
N GLY A 73 -6.83 -14.61 -7.57
CA GLY A 73 -7.90 -13.94 -6.86
C GLY A 73 -8.87 -13.18 -7.77
N THR A 74 -10.13 -13.12 -7.34
CA THR A 74 -11.19 -12.34 -7.98
C THR A 74 -11.08 -10.86 -7.66
N TYR A 75 -11.88 -10.01 -8.34
CA TYR A 75 -11.97 -8.58 -8.01
C TYR A 75 -12.32 -8.34 -6.52
N GLU A 76 -13.26 -9.12 -6.00
CA GLU A 76 -13.68 -9.00 -4.60
C GLU A 76 -12.54 -9.32 -3.63
N GLN A 77 -11.75 -10.36 -3.93
CA GLN A 77 -10.58 -10.70 -3.13
C GLN A 77 -9.47 -9.63 -3.23
N VAL A 78 -9.30 -9.00 -4.38
CA VAL A 78 -8.40 -7.82 -4.51
C VAL A 78 -8.91 -6.67 -3.64
N ALA A 79 -10.22 -6.39 -3.62
CA ALA A 79 -10.80 -5.38 -2.74
C ALA A 79 -10.57 -5.70 -1.24
N TYR A 80 -10.74 -6.96 -0.85
CA TYR A 80 -10.44 -7.42 0.52
C TYR A 80 -8.96 -7.21 0.88
N ALA A 81 -8.04 -7.50 -0.04
CA ALA A 81 -6.63 -7.23 0.20
C ALA A 81 -6.36 -5.75 0.47
N VAL A 82 -6.98 -4.84 -0.28
CA VAL A 82 -6.88 -3.38 -0.06
C VAL A 82 -7.41 -2.99 1.32
N GLN A 83 -8.59 -3.48 1.70
CA GLN A 83 -9.19 -3.18 3.00
C GLN A 83 -8.33 -3.70 4.16
N ASN A 84 -7.80 -4.91 4.07
CA ASN A 84 -6.87 -5.48 5.05
C ASN A 84 -5.58 -4.64 5.17
N MET A 85 -5.03 -4.16 4.05
CA MET A 85 -3.86 -3.27 4.03
C MET A 85 -4.14 -1.93 4.71
N ILE A 86 -5.29 -1.31 4.43
CA ILE A 86 -5.70 -0.05 5.04
C ILE A 86 -5.85 -0.22 6.55
N ALA A 87 -6.55 -1.26 7.00
CA ALA A 87 -6.73 -1.53 8.42
C ALA A 87 -5.41 -1.70 9.18
N ASN A 88 -4.41 -2.31 8.53
CA ASN A 88 -3.13 -2.63 9.17
C ASN A 88 -2.14 -1.44 9.17
N LEU A 89 -2.00 -0.72 8.06
CA LEU A 89 -0.88 0.19 7.84
C LEU A 89 -1.21 1.68 7.87
N THR A 90 -2.47 2.09 8.10
CA THR A 90 -2.88 3.51 8.10
C THR A 90 -2.05 4.39 9.04
N GLY A 91 -1.55 3.85 10.15
CA GLY A 91 -0.74 4.57 11.14
C GLY A 91 0.75 4.71 10.80
N MET A 92 1.23 4.21 9.67
CA MET A 92 2.66 4.29 9.33
C MET A 92 3.04 5.69 8.82
N ILE A 93 3.78 6.43 9.63
CA ILE A 93 4.18 7.82 9.36
C ILE A 93 5.48 7.84 8.54
N CYS A 94 5.56 8.80 7.60
CA CYS A 94 6.79 9.15 6.89
C CYS A 94 7.57 10.21 7.66
N ASP A 95 8.81 9.92 7.96
CA ASP A 95 9.75 10.81 8.64
C ASP A 95 11.03 11.05 7.79
N GLY A 96 10.84 11.16 6.47
CA GLY A 96 11.89 11.38 5.48
C GLY A 96 12.47 10.10 4.90
N ALA A 97 13.13 10.23 3.74
CA ALA A 97 13.80 9.11 3.06
C ALA A 97 15.16 8.84 3.74
N LYS A 98 15.34 7.64 4.25
CA LYS A 98 16.53 7.23 5.01
C LYS A 98 16.78 5.72 4.92
N PRO A 99 18.00 5.23 5.21
CA PRO A 99 18.31 3.80 5.13
C PRO A 99 17.37 2.90 5.94
N SER A 100 16.88 3.37 7.10
CA SER A 100 15.92 2.63 7.93
C SER A 100 14.54 2.46 7.27
N CYS A 101 14.25 3.12 6.14
CA CYS A 101 13.05 2.83 5.35
C CYS A 101 13.01 1.37 4.86
N ALA A 102 14.16 0.69 4.77
CA ALA A 102 14.21 -0.75 4.49
C ALA A 102 13.35 -1.57 5.46
N LEU A 103 13.29 -1.17 6.75
CA LEU A 103 12.43 -1.81 7.75
C LEU A 103 10.94 -1.60 7.44
N LYS A 104 10.56 -0.40 7.01
CA LYS A 104 9.18 -0.09 6.59
C LYS A 104 8.80 -0.88 5.34
N VAL A 105 9.75 -1.04 4.41
CA VAL A 105 9.56 -1.88 3.20
C VAL A 105 9.31 -3.33 3.60
N THR A 106 10.13 -3.90 4.50
CA THR A 106 9.95 -5.26 5.00
C THR A 106 8.56 -5.44 5.64
N THR A 107 8.14 -4.51 6.50
CA THR A 107 6.79 -4.52 7.09
C THR A 107 5.72 -4.47 6.01
N GLY A 108 5.86 -3.57 5.04
CA GLY A 108 4.92 -3.44 3.92
C GLY A 108 4.82 -4.71 3.08
N VAL A 109 5.95 -5.37 2.77
CA VAL A 109 5.97 -6.65 2.03
C VAL A 109 5.24 -7.74 2.81
N SER A 110 5.62 -7.93 4.07
CA SER A 110 5.01 -8.96 4.92
C SER A 110 3.50 -8.77 5.06
N THR A 111 3.07 -7.50 5.24
CA THR A 111 1.64 -7.17 5.33
C THR A 111 0.93 -7.37 4.00
N ALA A 112 1.56 -7.06 2.85
CA ALA A 112 0.96 -7.25 1.53
C ALA A 112 0.69 -8.74 1.26
N VAL A 113 1.68 -9.60 1.54
CA VAL A 113 1.52 -11.05 1.39
C VAL A 113 0.46 -11.60 2.35
N LEU A 114 0.49 -11.19 3.62
CA LEU A 114 -0.52 -11.61 4.59
C LEU A 114 -1.93 -11.18 4.16
N SER A 115 -2.09 -9.93 3.73
CA SER A 115 -3.39 -9.42 3.26
C SER A 115 -3.91 -10.16 2.03
N ALA A 116 -3.01 -10.53 1.11
CA ALA A 116 -3.36 -11.35 -0.06
C ALA A 116 -3.81 -12.77 0.37
N ILE A 117 -3.07 -13.43 1.27
CA ILE A 117 -3.45 -14.75 1.78
C ILE A 117 -4.82 -14.71 2.47
N MET A 118 -5.05 -13.73 3.34
CA MET A 118 -6.34 -13.55 4.02
C MET A 118 -7.48 -13.34 3.00
N ALA A 119 -7.24 -12.49 1.99
CA ALA A 119 -8.21 -12.22 0.95
C ALA A 119 -8.54 -13.47 0.13
N MET A 120 -7.54 -14.30 -0.20
CA MET A 120 -7.78 -15.58 -0.90
C MET A 120 -8.64 -16.57 -0.09
N GLU A 121 -8.60 -16.46 1.24
CA GLU A 121 -9.47 -17.20 2.16
C GLU A 121 -10.83 -16.50 2.40
N ASN A 122 -11.14 -15.43 1.64
CA ASN A 122 -12.32 -14.58 1.82
C ASN A 122 -12.41 -13.95 3.23
N ARG A 123 -11.26 -13.66 3.82
CA ARG A 123 -11.15 -12.97 5.11
C ARG A 123 -10.83 -11.51 4.88
N CYS A 124 -11.71 -10.64 5.35
CA CYS A 124 -11.59 -9.20 5.28
C CYS A 124 -11.91 -8.57 6.63
N VAL A 125 -11.24 -7.47 6.95
CA VAL A 125 -11.62 -6.60 8.06
C VAL A 125 -13.00 -6.02 7.77
N THR A 126 -13.88 -6.06 8.75
CA THR A 126 -15.29 -5.69 8.57
C THR A 126 -15.50 -4.17 8.62
N SER A 127 -16.59 -3.70 8.02
CA SER A 127 -16.97 -2.27 7.99
C SER A 127 -17.32 -1.67 9.36
N VAL A 128 -17.42 -2.48 10.41
CA VAL A 128 -17.59 -1.98 11.77
C VAL A 128 -16.25 -1.66 12.45
N GLU A 129 -15.13 -1.88 11.78
CA GLU A 129 -13.78 -1.72 12.32
C GLU A 129 -13.11 -0.47 11.77
N GLY A 130 -12.80 0.48 12.66
CA GLY A 130 -11.97 1.65 12.35
C GLY A 130 -12.49 2.52 11.19
N ILE A 131 -11.69 2.63 10.13
CA ILE A 131 -11.99 3.47 8.94
C ILE A 131 -12.43 2.65 7.73
N ILE A 132 -12.61 1.35 7.91
CA ILE A 132 -13.01 0.45 6.82
C ILE A 132 -14.51 0.63 6.53
N ASP A 133 -14.86 0.55 5.26
CA ASP A 133 -16.21 0.60 4.74
C ASP A 133 -16.49 -0.66 3.90
N GLU A 134 -17.74 -1.01 3.67
CA GLU A 134 -18.11 -2.10 2.75
C GLU A 134 -17.64 -1.81 1.32
N ASP A 135 -17.69 -0.54 0.92
CA ASP A 135 -17.14 -0.06 -0.34
C ASP A 135 -15.62 0.17 -0.20
N VAL A 136 -14.83 -0.56 -0.97
CA VAL A 136 -13.37 -0.41 -1.01
C VAL A 136 -12.94 1.01 -1.40
N ASP A 137 -13.67 1.66 -2.30
CA ASP A 137 -13.40 3.04 -2.70
C ASP A 137 -13.63 4.01 -1.56
N GLN A 138 -14.63 3.78 -0.72
CA GLN A 138 -14.86 4.58 0.47
C GLN A 138 -13.75 4.36 1.50
N SER A 139 -13.28 3.13 1.68
CA SER A 139 -12.13 2.82 2.54
C SER A 139 -10.86 3.56 2.07
N ILE A 140 -10.61 3.60 0.76
CA ILE A 140 -9.51 4.38 0.16
C ILE A 140 -9.72 5.89 0.40
N ARG A 141 -10.93 6.41 0.22
CA ARG A 141 -11.25 7.83 0.52
C ARG A 141 -11.03 8.17 1.99
N ASN A 142 -11.38 7.28 2.91
CA ASN A 142 -11.13 7.46 4.34
C ASN A 142 -9.63 7.53 4.65
N LEU A 143 -8.83 6.59 4.12
CA LEU A 143 -7.38 6.59 4.23
C LEU A 143 -6.78 7.90 3.68
N THR A 144 -7.15 8.28 2.47
CA THR A 144 -6.59 9.45 1.79
C THR A 144 -7.00 10.76 2.46
N LYS A 145 -8.19 10.82 3.05
CA LYS A 145 -8.64 11.97 3.85
C LYS A 145 -7.80 12.14 5.12
N ILE A 146 -7.46 11.03 5.80
CA ILE A 146 -6.55 11.06 6.95
C ILE A 146 -5.17 11.52 6.49
N GLY A 147 -4.61 10.91 5.46
CA GLY A 147 -3.27 11.23 4.98
C GLY A 147 -3.14 12.65 4.42
N SER A 148 -4.14 13.16 3.69
CA SER A 148 -4.08 14.48 3.05
C SER A 148 -4.48 15.64 3.96
N LYS A 149 -5.37 15.42 4.92
CA LYS A 149 -5.90 16.46 5.80
C LYS A 149 -5.58 16.23 7.28
N GLY A 150 -5.81 15.02 7.76
CA GLY A 150 -5.63 14.69 9.17
C GLY A 150 -4.18 14.70 9.64
N MET A 151 -3.23 14.42 8.74
CA MET A 151 -1.80 14.36 9.06
C MET A 151 -1.02 15.67 8.83
N ASN A 152 -1.69 16.79 8.50
CA ASN A 152 -0.98 18.05 8.24
C ASN A 152 -0.16 18.55 9.44
N GLU A 153 -0.71 18.50 10.63
CA GLU A 153 0.02 18.89 11.85
C GLU A 153 1.13 17.87 12.19
N THR A 154 0.88 16.59 11.92
CA THR A 154 1.89 15.53 12.06
C THR A 154 3.08 15.80 11.14
N ASP A 155 2.85 16.21 9.90
CA ASP A 155 3.91 16.52 8.92
C ASP A 155 4.77 17.70 9.38
N LYS A 156 4.14 18.78 9.88
CA LYS A 156 4.83 19.93 10.45
C LYS A 156 5.70 19.54 11.66
N LEU A 157 5.13 18.77 12.59
CA LEU A 157 5.83 18.33 13.80
C LEU A 157 7.01 17.42 13.46
N VAL A 158 6.85 16.51 12.51
CA VAL A 158 7.94 15.64 12.04
C VAL A 158 9.07 16.49 11.46
N LEU A 159 8.75 17.49 10.63
CA LEU A 159 9.74 18.39 10.04
C LEU A 159 10.47 19.21 11.13
N GLU A 160 9.75 19.75 12.10
CA GLU A 160 10.34 20.48 13.24
C GLU A 160 11.35 19.62 14.00
N ILE A 161 10.95 18.38 14.36
CA ILE A 161 11.84 17.44 15.05
C ILE A 161 13.07 17.10 14.20
N MET A 162 12.92 16.93 12.89
CA MET A 162 14.02 16.59 11.99
C MET A 162 15.02 17.74 11.83
N THR A 163 14.55 18.98 11.88
CA THR A 163 15.39 20.19 11.69
C THR A 163 16.00 20.71 12.98
N SER A 164 15.57 20.23 14.14
CA SER A 164 16.09 20.61 15.46
C SER A 164 17.25 19.75 15.98
N LYS A 165 17.71 18.80 15.18
CA LYS A 165 18.82 17.87 15.53
C LYS A 165 20.18 18.45 15.18
#